data_6997692c6ae2c7f5748bf0064db78444
#
_entry.id   6997692c6ae2c7f5748bf0064db78444
#
_cell.length_a   1.000
_cell.length_b   1.000
_cell.length_c   1.000
_cell.angle_alpha   90.00
_cell.angle_beta   90.00
_cell.angle_gamma   90.00
#
_symmetry.space_group_name_H-M   'P 1'
#
loop_
_entity.id
_entity.type
_entity.pdbx_description
1 polymer ?
#
loop_
_entity_poly.entity_id
_entity_poly.type
_entity_poly.pdbx_seq_one_letter_code
_entity_poly.pdbx_strand_id
1 'polypeptide(L)'
;MATTRKSPGDDKPEATTSEASPRTPRKRRFEPSATGATAAATVTMAAPVEPSNGTAPPTFIIGGPAVSSWREQALTRIAELRTLCHWVRAQTNEAGADDLVASIHAHLSAAEDAAAGNTKQSPWRGFRSWVTGSPVERTASNCEAAEADLLRLAPLWYLRGQMPSFLVAVRRHLAADDPRRVRLEELARSARTQELQIQDRDAIVTAVRGATSAGRREVTRVRSFRNVLYVAAVMLAAVAVLMALIGKSDPNALPICFAPDTKIVCPTAENPLPPTPGASAASPGQPSAAAQRDIDDVTRDTTSPWDMFIVELVGLIAASVAAAAALRNIRGTSTPYSLPVALALLKLPTGALTALLGLLLMRGNFVPGLSALDSSAQIIAWAIVFGYAQQLLTRLVDQQAHTVLEDVGGGQNRAPAGAA
;
A
#
# COMPACT_ATOMS: atom_id res chain seq x y z
N MET A 1 -10.47 -22.95 62.81
CA MET A 1 -10.21 -21.77 63.62
C MET A 1 -10.50 -20.58 62.72
N ALA A 2 -11.57 -19.90 63.04
CA ALA A 2 -12.11 -18.72 62.36
C ALA A 2 -11.39 -17.46 62.80
N THR A 3 -11.19 -16.50 61.89
CA THR A 3 -11.19 -15.09 62.28
C THR A 3 -11.66 -14.23 61.10
N THR A 4 -12.87 -13.79 61.26
CA THR A 4 -13.57 -12.66 60.64
C THR A 4 -12.89 -11.33 60.97
N ARG A 5 -12.85 -10.41 59.95
CA ARG A 5 -12.72 -8.96 60.19
C ARG A 5 -13.38 -8.19 59.04
N LYS A 6 -14.56 -7.78 59.23
CA LYS A 6 -15.33 -6.57 59.49
C LYS A 6 -14.88 -5.32 58.66
N SER A 7 -15.78 -4.93 57.77
CA SER A 7 -15.89 -3.62 57.08
C SER A 7 -16.26 -2.49 58.05
N PRO A 8 -15.87 -1.27 57.81
CA PRO A 8 -16.83 -0.15 57.74
C PRO A 8 -16.45 0.78 56.55
N GLY A 9 -17.25 1.57 55.98
CA GLY A 9 -18.49 2.22 56.28
C GLY A 9 -18.74 3.19 55.14
N ASP A 10 -19.97 3.37 54.79
CA ASP A 10 -20.51 4.32 53.82
C ASP A 10 -20.11 5.76 54.14
N ASP A 11 -19.71 6.52 53.13
CA ASP A 11 -19.99 7.96 53.10
C ASP A 11 -20.19 8.40 51.64
N LYS A 12 -21.45 8.78 51.41
CA LYS A 12 -22.02 9.35 50.19
C LYS A 12 -22.14 10.85 50.40
N PRO A 13 -21.61 11.72 49.54
CA PRO A 13 -22.19 13.05 49.43
C PRO A 13 -23.00 13.20 48.15
N GLU A 14 -24.14 13.86 48.32
CA GLU A 14 -25.20 14.19 47.43
C GLU A 14 -24.77 14.91 46.14
N ALA A 15 -25.44 14.54 45.07
CA ALA A 15 -25.43 15.17 43.78
C ALA A 15 -26.21 16.49 43.82
N THR A 16 -25.54 17.57 43.50
CA THR A 16 -26.20 18.81 43.06
C THR A 16 -26.27 18.83 41.53
N THR A 17 -27.45 18.63 41.02
CA THR A 17 -27.84 18.84 39.63
C THR A 17 -27.71 20.31 39.25
N SER A 18 -26.84 20.61 38.28
CA SER A 18 -26.88 21.86 37.54
C SER A 18 -26.99 21.51 36.06
N GLU A 19 -28.20 21.73 35.54
CA GLU A 19 -28.51 21.70 34.12
C GLU A 19 -27.71 22.78 33.39
N ALA A 20 -26.84 22.35 32.47
CA ALA A 20 -26.21 23.22 31.47
C ALA A 20 -26.64 22.78 30.08
N SER A 21 -27.52 23.54 29.49
CA SER A 21 -28.01 23.51 28.11
C SER A 21 -26.87 23.45 27.08
N PRO A 22 -26.98 22.67 25.99
CA PRO A 22 -25.95 22.55 24.97
C PRO A 22 -25.91 23.80 24.08
N ARG A 23 -24.81 24.53 24.13
CA ARG A 23 -24.49 25.63 23.20
C ARG A 23 -24.07 25.07 21.86
N THR A 24 -24.87 25.31 20.82
CA THR A 24 -24.56 25.14 19.42
C THR A 24 -23.33 25.96 18.97
N PRO A 25 -22.40 25.42 18.18
CA PRO A 25 -21.28 26.19 17.65
C PRO A 25 -21.76 27.14 16.54
N ARG A 26 -21.61 28.42 16.79
CA ARG A 26 -21.89 29.55 15.88
C ARG A 26 -20.91 29.52 14.72
N LYS A 27 -21.37 29.24 13.49
CA LYS A 27 -20.65 29.42 12.24
C LYS A 27 -20.22 30.88 12.09
N ARG A 28 -18.94 31.17 12.20
CA ARG A 28 -18.37 32.47 11.77
C ARG A 28 -18.35 32.52 10.24
N ARG A 29 -19.22 33.35 9.70
CA ARG A 29 -19.21 33.77 8.31
C ARG A 29 -18.07 34.77 8.17
N PHE A 30 -17.07 34.46 7.35
CA PHE A 30 -16.04 35.42 6.95
C PHE A 30 -16.65 36.29 5.84
N GLU A 31 -16.90 37.55 6.12
CA GLU A 31 -17.13 38.57 5.10
C GLU A 31 -15.77 39.20 4.74
N PRO A 32 -15.44 39.36 3.46
CA PRO A 32 -14.27 40.12 3.08
C PRO A 32 -14.55 41.62 3.17
N SER A 33 -13.91 42.30 4.09
CA SER A 33 -13.89 43.74 4.17
C SER A 33 -12.98 44.31 3.09
N ALA A 34 -13.58 44.93 2.10
CA ALA A 34 -12.88 45.75 1.14
C ALA A 34 -12.73 47.16 1.74
N THR A 35 -11.52 47.60 1.99
CA THR A 35 -11.05 48.98 1.87
C THR A 35 -9.66 49.10 2.50
N GLY A 36 -8.68 49.36 1.68
CA GLY A 36 -7.30 49.71 2.09
C GLY A 36 -6.44 49.97 0.87
N ALA A 37 -6.57 51.17 0.32
CA ALA A 37 -5.62 51.67 -0.69
C ALA A 37 -4.22 51.67 -0.10
N THR A 38 -3.36 50.78 -0.56
CA THR A 38 -1.96 50.74 -0.18
C THR A 38 -1.14 51.32 -1.31
N ALA A 39 -0.42 52.36 -0.97
CA ALA A 39 0.55 53.07 -1.82
C ALA A 39 1.52 52.07 -2.50
N ALA A 40 1.60 52.17 -3.81
CA ALA A 40 2.61 51.50 -4.61
C ALA A 40 3.99 52.05 -4.20
N ALA A 41 4.74 51.24 -3.44
CA ALA A 41 6.17 51.46 -3.30
C ALA A 41 6.82 51.07 -4.63
N THR A 42 7.24 52.09 -5.38
CA THR A 42 8.06 51.95 -6.60
C THR A 42 9.40 51.37 -6.18
N VAL A 43 9.57 50.08 -6.31
CA VAL A 43 10.89 49.43 -6.26
C VAL A 43 11.62 49.85 -7.53
N THR A 44 12.56 50.77 -7.38
CA THR A 44 13.52 51.13 -8.43
C THR A 44 14.34 49.86 -8.71
N MET A 45 14.01 49.17 -9.80
CA MET A 45 14.84 48.07 -10.31
C MET A 45 16.18 48.68 -10.71
N ALA A 46 17.25 48.26 -10.04
CA ALA A 46 18.63 48.53 -10.49
C ALA A 46 18.76 48.00 -11.91
N ALA A 47 19.42 48.76 -12.76
CA ALA A 47 19.69 48.41 -14.15
C ALA A 47 20.30 47.00 -14.27
N PRO A 48 19.97 46.25 -15.32
CA PRO A 48 20.55 44.94 -15.53
C PRO A 48 22.06 45.07 -15.68
N VAL A 49 22.79 44.39 -14.81
CA VAL A 49 24.23 44.17 -15.00
C VAL A 49 24.36 43.28 -16.23
N GLU A 50 24.95 43.76 -17.31
CA GLU A 50 25.26 42.96 -18.48
C GLU A 50 26.14 41.77 -18.07
N PRO A 51 25.79 40.55 -18.44
CA PRO A 51 26.61 39.38 -18.11
C PRO A 51 27.85 39.39 -18.99
N SER A 52 29.03 39.55 -18.36
CA SER A 52 30.31 39.30 -19.00
C SER A 52 30.43 37.83 -19.41
N ASN A 53 30.60 37.64 -20.71
CA ASN A 53 31.07 36.42 -21.38
C ASN A 53 30.55 35.04 -21.01
N GLY A 54 29.58 34.53 -21.76
CA GLY A 54 29.80 33.34 -22.57
C GLY A 54 29.32 32.00 -22.03
N THR A 55 28.46 31.92 -21.02
CA THR A 55 27.71 30.68 -20.80
C THR A 55 26.26 31.06 -20.58
N ALA A 56 25.41 30.77 -21.56
CA ALA A 56 23.97 30.91 -21.41
C ALA A 56 23.53 30.15 -20.14
N PRO A 57 22.69 30.74 -19.26
CA PRO A 57 22.20 30.05 -18.10
C PRO A 57 21.52 28.77 -18.56
N PRO A 58 21.71 27.64 -17.86
CA PRO A 58 21.07 26.37 -18.23
C PRO A 58 19.56 26.59 -18.29
N THR A 59 18.98 26.35 -19.47
CA THR A 59 17.55 26.47 -19.68
C THR A 59 16.89 25.25 -18.99
N PHE A 60 16.38 25.44 -17.78
CA PHE A 60 15.63 24.42 -17.08
C PHE A 60 14.23 24.35 -17.67
N ILE A 61 13.95 23.32 -18.44
CA ILE A 61 12.58 23.03 -18.92
C ILE A 61 11.84 22.36 -17.76
N ILE A 62 11.08 23.15 -17.00
CA ILE A 62 10.23 22.66 -15.90
C ILE A 62 8.81 22.35 -16.41
N GLY A 63 8.57 22.31 -17.71
CA GLY A 63 7.25 22.11 -18.29
C GLY A 63 7.25 21.03 -19.36
N GLY A 64 6.39 20.03 -19.17
CA GLY A 64 6.05 18.99 -20.12
C GLY A 64 4.79 18.27 -19.66
N PRO A 65 4.16 17.39 -20.47
CA PRO A 65 2.99 16.63 -20.04
C PRO A 65 3.37 15.76 -18.87
N ALA A 66 2.65 15.90 -17.73
CA ALA A 66 2.82 15.09 -16.54
C ALA A 66 2.62 13.60 -16.86
N VAL A 67 3.69 12.82 -16.82
CA VAL A 67 3.66 11.39 -17.19
C VAL A 67 3.39 10.51 -15.96
N SER A 68 3.89 10.93 -14.81
CA SER A 68 3.65 10.29 -13.51
C SER A 68 4.19 11.15 -12.37
N SER A 69 3.54 11.14 -11.22
CA SER A 69 3.90 11.98 -10.06
C SER A 69 5.35 11.81 -9.60
N TRP A 70 5.89 10.60 -9.62
CA TRP A 70 7.27 10.33 -9.20
C TRP A 70 8.30 10.92 -10.17
N ARG A 71 7.99 10.95 -11.48
CA ARG A 71 8.87 11.54 -12.49
C ARG A 71 8.95 13.04 -12.34
N GLU A 72 7.80 13.69 -12.13
CA GLU A 72 7.75 15.15 -11.88
C GLU A 72 8.55 15.51 -10.63
N GLN A 73 8.37 14.77 -9.54
CA GLN A 73 9.16 14.99 -8.32
C GLN A 73 10.66 14.77 -8.56
N ALA A 74 11.02 13.75 -9.32
CA ALA A 74 12.41 13.46 -9.63
C ALA A 74 13.04 14.58 -10.48
N LEU A 75 12.36 15.04 -11.54
CA LEU A 75 12.84 16.10 -12.41
C LEU A 75 12.97 17.43 -11.65
N THR A 76 12.00 17.76 -10.81
CA THR A 76 12.08 18.93 -9.92
C THR A 76 13.30 18.85 -9.01
N ARG A 77 13.52 17.69 -8.38
CA ARG A 77 14.67 17.47 -7.49
C ARG A 77 16.00 17.59 -8.24
N ILE A 78 16.09 17.05 -9.45
CA ILE A 78 17.27 17.17 -10.30
C ILE A 78 17.56 18.64 -10.65
N ALA A 79 16.52 19.42 -11.00
CA ALA A 79 16.66 20.84 -11.28
C ALA A 79 17.12 21.64 -10.05
N GLU A 80 16.56 21.37 -8.88
CA GLU A 80 16.99 21.96 -7.60
C GLU A 80 18.47 21.67 -7.31
N LEU A 81 18.90 20.40 -7.45
CA LEU A 81 20.28 20.00 -7.19
C LEU A 81 21.27 20.63 -8.18
N ARG A 82 20.88 20.78 -9.46
CA ARG A 82 21.70 21.49 -10.46
C ARG A 82 21.89 22.95 -10.07
N THR A 83 20.79 23.62 -9.74
CA THR A 83 20.84 25.06 -9.33
C THR A 83 21.70 25.21 -8.08
N LEU A 84 21.51 24.32 -7.09
CA LEU A 84 22.31 24.36 -5.86
C LEU A 84 23.79 24.07 -6.12
N CYS A 85 24.10 23.14 -7.05
CA CYS A 85 25.47 22.85 -7.44
C CYS A 85 26.18 24.09 -8.03
N HIS A 86 25.51 24.78 -8.95
CA HIS A 86 26.06 26.05 -9.51
C HIS A 86 26.30 27.11 -8.43
N TRP A 87 25.34 27.27 -7.52
CA TRP A 87 25.47 28.24 -6.45
C TRP A 87 26.60 27.87 -5.48
N VAL A 88 26.71 26.60 -5.05
CA VAL A 88 27.79 26.14 -4.17
C VAL A 88 29.15 26.27 -4.83
N ARG A 89 29.25 25.92 -6.14
CA ARG A 89 30.52 26.08 -6.90
C ARG A 89 31.01 27.50 -6.89
N ALA A 90 30.10 28.47 -7.06
CA ALA A 90 30.44 29.89 -7.02
C ALA A 90 30.95 30.36 -5.64
N GLN A 91 30.65 29.62 -4.56
CA GLN A 91 31.08 29.96 -3.18
C GLN A 91 32.33 29.18 -2.73
N THR A 92 32.87 28.29 -3.57
CA THR A 92 33.95 27.36 -3.18
C THR A 92 35.14 27.52 -4.12
N ASN A 93 36.35 27.73 -3.54
CA ASN A 93 37.62 27.80 -4.25
C ASN A 93 38.57 26.63 -3.88
N GLU A 94 38.01 25.51 -3.40
CA GLU A 94 38.82 24.36 -2.99
C GLU A 94 39.41 23.62 -4.23
N ALA A 95 40.63 23.10 -4.10
CA ALA A 95 41.24 22.25 -5.13
C ALA A 95 40.37 20.96 -5.30
N GLY A 96 40.14 20.55 -6.57
CA GLY A 96 39.28 19.38 -6.88
C GLY A 96 37.80 19.69 -6.92
N ALA A 97 37.36 20.93 -6.71
CA ALA A 97 35.95 21.31 -6.78
C ALA A 97 35.34 21.01 -8.16
N ASP A 98 36.11 21.17 -9.25
CA ASP A 98 35.65 20.94 -10.61
C ASP A 98 35.40 19.44 -10.89
N ASP A 99 36.19 18.55 -10.29
CA ASP A 99 35.99 17.10 -10.40
C ASP A 99 34.68 16.67 -9.68
N LEU A 100 34.41 17.25 -8.49
CA LEU A 100 33.15 17.03 -7.79
C LEU A 100 31.96 17.55 -8.58
N VAL A 101 32.07 18.72 -9.19
CA VAL A 101 31.01 19.28 -10.04
C VAL A 101 30.75 18.38 -11.25
N ALA A 102 31.81 17.90 -11.90
CA ALA A 102 31.68 16.95 -13.01
C ALA A 102 30.98 15.65 -12.58
N SER A 103 31.33 15.10 -11.41
CA SER A 103 30.66 13.93 -10.80
C SER A 103 29.18 14.21 -10.55
N ILE A 104 28.83 15.33 -9.92
CA ILE A 104 27.45 15.74 -9.66
C ILE A 104 26.65 15.82 -10.97
N HIS A 105 27.20 16.46 -12.00
CA HIS A 105 26.53 16.58 -13.30
C HIS A 105 26.33 15.22 -13.97
N ALA A 106 27.31 14.33 -13.90
CA ALA A 106 27.18 12.97 -14.44
C ALA A 106 26.06 12.19 -13.75
N HIS A 107 25.99 12.25 -12.41
CA HIS A 107 24.91 11.62 -11.64
C HIS A 107 23.55 12.23 -11.96
N LEU A 108 23.42 13.55 -12.05
CA LEU A 108 22.16 14.22 -12.36
C LEU A 108 21.69 13.90 -13.79
N SER A 109 22.61 13.81 -14.77
CA SER A 109 22.25 13.39 -16.14
C SER A 109 21.78 11.93 -16.18
N ALA A 110 22.45 11.02 -15.47
CA ALA A 110 22.01 9.62 -15.35
C ALA A 110 20.65 9.47 -14.64
N ALA A 111 20.36 10.34 -13.68
CA ALA A 111 19.05 10.41 -13.01
C ALA A 111 17.96 10.90 -13.96
N GLU A 112 18.24 11.94 -14.73
CA GLU A 112 17.32 12.53 -15.72
C GLU A 112 16.97 11.54 -16.83
N ASP A 113 17.97 10.86 -17.41
CA ASP A 113 17.75 9.82 -18.42
C ASP A 113 16.87 8.68 -17.90
N ALA A 114 17.07 8.28 -16.64
CA ALA A 114 16.25 7.27 -16.00
C ALA A 114 14.81 7.74 -15.74
N ALA A 115 14.64 9.01 -15.32
CA ALA A 115 13.33 9.62 -15.09
C ALA A 115 12.58 9.89 -16.41
N ALA A 116 13.27 10.38 -17.45
CA ALA A 116 12.69 10.65 -18.76
C ALA A 116 12.27 9.37 -19.50
N GLY A 117 12.86 8.22 -19.15
CA GLY A 117 12.58 6.96 -19.84
C GLY A 117 13.26 6.84 -21.19
N ASN A 118 14.32 7.63 -21.45
CA ASN A 118 15.04 7.69 -22.72
C ASN A 118 15.81 6.40 -23.06
N THR A 119 15.65 5.34 -22.30
CA THR A 119 16.25 4.05 -22.62
C THR A 119 15.43 3.37 -23.71
N LYS A 120 16.00 3.21 -24.92
CA LYS A 120 15.45 2.37 -26.00
C LYS A 120 15.36 0.93 -25.50
N GLN A 121 14.26 0.57 -24.84
CA GLN A 121 14.03 -0.78 -24.31
C GLN A 121 12.97 -1.50 -25.13
N SER A 122 13.20 -2.78 -25.38
CA SER A 122 12.17 -3.69 -25.89
C SER A 122 10.94 -3.65 -24.97
N PRO A 123 9.69 -3.76 -25.50
CA PRO A 123 8.45 -3.69 -24.69
C PRO A 123 8.47 -4.66 -23.50
N TRP A 124 9.04 -5.84 -23.64
CA TRP A 124 9.23 -6.81 -22.55
C TRP A 124 10.16 -6.32 -21.43
N ARG A 125 11.27 -5.66 -21.81
CA ARG A 125 12.17 -5.05 -20.83
C ARG A 125 11.52 -3.85 -20.15
N GLY A 126 10.72 -3.07 -20.88
CA GLY A 126 9.93 -1.97 -20.35
C GLY A 126 8.93 -2.43 -19.29
N PHE A 127 8.17 -3.49 -19.57
CA PHE A 127 7.25 -4.08 -18.60
C PHE A 127 7.99 -4.60 -17.35
N ARG A 128 9.06 -5.37 -17.55
CA ARG A 128 9.87 -5.88 -16.43
C ARG A 128 10.49 -4.75 -15.59
N SER A 129 11.01 -3.70 -16.24
CA SER A 129 11.60 -2.55 -15.54
C SER A 129 10.55 -1.75 -14.76
N TRP A 130 9.32 -1.68 -15.27
CA TRP A 130 8.18 -1.08 -14.57
C TRP A 130 7.80 -1.88 -13.32
N VAL A 131 7.71 -3.20 -13.43
CA VAL A 131 7.41 -4.11 -12.30
C VAL A 131 8.51 -4.05 -11.24
N THR A 132 9.79 -4.08 -11.65
CA THR A 132 10.92 -4.05 -10.71
C THR A 132 11.21 -2.66 -10.15
N GLY A 133 10.68 -1.60 -10.77
CA GLY A 133 10.91 -0.21 -10.36
C GLY A 133 12.33 0.28 -10.59
N SER A 134 13.10 -0.40 -11.47
CA SER A 134 14.50 -0.07 -11.73
C SER A 134 14.77 1.37 -12.15
N PRO A 135 13.92 2.07 -12.94
CA PRO A 135 14.14 3.49 -13.26
C PRO A 135 14.06 4.39 -12.04
N VAL A 136 13.09 4.14 -11.15
CA VAL A 136 12.91 4.93 -9.91
C VAL A 136 14.12 4.74 -8.98
N GLU A 137 14.58 3.49 -8.84
CA GLU A 137 15.74 3.17 -8.01
C GLU A 137 17.03 3.80 -8.58
N ARG A 138 17.22 3.74 -9.89
CA ARG A 138 18.36 4.37 -10.57
C ARG A 138 18.34 5.89 -10.40
N THR A 139 17.18 6.53 -10.58
CA THR A 139 17.01 7.97 -10.37
C THR A 139 17.35 8.35 -8.94
N ALA A 140 16.76 7.67 -7.97
CA ALA A 140 16.99 7.95 -6.55
C ALA A 140 18.45 7.76 -6.15
N SER A 141 19.08 6.66 -6.57
CA SER A 141 20.52 6.40 -6.30
C SER A 141 21.44 7.48 -6.83
N ASN A 142 21.18 7.95 -8.05
CA ASN A 142 22.00 9.01 -8.65
C ASN A 142 21.75 10.36 -7.98
N CYS A 143 20.51 10.69 -7.63
CA CYS A 143 20.22 11.91 -6.87
C CYS A 143 20.92 11.90 -5.50
N GLU A 144 20.92 10.77 -4.78
CA GLU A 144 21.62 10.64 -3.50
C GLU A 144 23.14 10.74 -3.62
N ALA A 145 23.72 10.21 -4.71
CA ALA A 145 25.14 10.36 -4.97
C ALA A 145 25.49 11.82 -5.26
N ALA A 146 24.69 12.50 -6.09
CA ALA A 146 24.84 13.92 -6.36
C ALA A 146 24.71 14.78 -5.09
N GLU A 147 23.74 14.48 -4.21
CA GLU A 147 23.61 15.15 -2.91
C GLU A 147 24.84 14.97 -2.03
N ALA A 148 25.36 13.74 -1.95
CA ALA A 148 26.53 13.46 -1.13
C ALA A 148 27.78 14.24 -1.63
N ASP A 149 27.98 14.28 -2.94
CA ASP A 149 29.07 15.04 -3.54
C ASP A 149 28.88 16.56 -3.39
N LEU A 150 27.63 17.02 -3.46
CA LEU A 150 27.28 18.41 -3.21
C LEU A 150 27.55 18.83 -1.75
N LEU A 151 27.27 17.96 -0.77
CA LEU A 151 27.62 18.21 0.64
C LEU A 151 29.14 18.22 0.85
N ARG A 152 29.92 17.45 0.07
CA ARG A 152 31.38 17.51 0.09
C ARG A 152 31.92 18.83 -0.49
N LEU A 153 31.24 19.35 -1.51
CA LEU A 153 31.60 20.61 -2.15
C LEU A 153 31.15 21.82 -1.31
N ALA A 154 30.10 21.69 -0.50
CA ALA A 154 29.46 22.80 0.21
C ALA A 154 30.39 23.44 1.26
N PRO A 155 30.40 24.79 1.39
CA PRO A 155 31.14 25.46 2.43
C PRO A 155 30.63 25.15 3.83
N LEU A 156 31.51 25.17 4.83
CA LEU A 156 31.18 24.75 6.20
C LEU A 156 30.06 25.56 6.85
N TRP A 157 29.97 26.85 6.53
CA TRP A 157 28.90 27.72 7.04
C TRP A 157 27.52 27.26 6.51
N TYR A 158 27.46 26.79 5.25
CA TYR A 158 26.22 26.21 4.68
C TYR A 158 25.82 24.93 5.40
N LEU A 159 26.78 23.99 5.60
CA LEU A 159 26.55 22.75 6.35
C LEU A 159 26.05 23.04 7.77
N ARG A 160 26.64 24.04 8.45
CA ARG A 160 26.20 24.50 9.76
C ARG A 160 24.75 24.98 9.75
N GLY A 161 24.37 25.76 8.75
CA GLY A 161 22.97 26.23 8.59
C GLY A 161 21.98 25.11 8.36
N GLN A 162 22.38 24.03 7.67
CA GLN A 162 21.54 22.85 7.38
C GLN A 162 21.53 21.79 8.50
N MET A 163 22.34 21.97 9.55
CA MET A 163 22.47 20.97 10.64
C MET A 163 21.13 20.55 11.26
N PRO A 164 20.15 21.44 11.53
CA PRO A 164 18.85 21.04 12.06
C PRO A 164 18.12 20.06 11.12
N SER A 165 18.15 20.31 9.81
CA SER A 165 17.54 19.47 8.80
C SER A 165 18.20 18.08 8.74
N PHE A 166 19.53 18.04 8.79
CA PHE A 166 20.29 16.78 8.83
C PHE A 166 19.97 15.97 10.09
N LEU A 167 19.84 16.61 11.25
CA LEU A 167 19.46 15.95 12.49
C LEU A 167 18.07 15.31 12.40
N VAL A 168 17.10 16.02 11.83
CA VAL A 168 15.74 15.47 11.63
C VAL A 168 15.78 14.22 10.74
N ALA A 169 16.50 14.30 9.60
CA ALA A 169 16.64 13.18 8.69
C ALA A 169 17.33 11.97 9.35
N VAL A 170 18.44 12.21 10.05
CA VAL A 170 19.23 11.16 10.70
C VAL A 170 18.46 10.52 11.85
N ARG A 171 17.77 11.32 12.69
CA ARG A 171 16.94 10.81 13.78
C ARG A 171 15.76 9.97 13.29
N ARG A 172 15.23 10.31 12.12
CA ARG A 172 14.12 9.57 11.53
C ARG A 172 14.50 8.18 11.04
N HIS A 173 15.71 8.03 10.47
CA HIS A 173 16.07 6.83 9.74
C HIS A 173 17.20 6.00 10.36
N LEU A 174 17.95 6.54 11.32
CA LEU A 174 19.00 5.82 12.02
C LEU A 174 18.62 5.57 13.48
N ALA A 175 18.97 4.38 13.99
CA ALA A 175 18.76 4.01 15.38
C ALA A 175 19.50 4.96 16.33
N ALA A 176 19.05 5.05 17.59
CA ALA A 176 19.62 5.97 18.56
C ALA A 176 21.10 5.66 18.93
N ASP A 177 21.47 4.40 18.82
CA ASP A 177 22.81 3.84 19.06
C ASP A 177 23.71 3.80 17.83
N ASP A 178 23.21 4.20 16.65
CA ASP A 178 24.02 4.23 15.43
C ASP A 178 25.16 5.25 15.59
N PRO A 179 26.43 4.83 15.42
CA PRO A 179 27.59 5.68 15.66
C PRO A 179 27.59 6.94 14.80
N ARG A 180 27.01 6.86 13.57
CA ARG A 180 26.89 8.02 12.65
C ARG A 180 25.93 9.06 13.21
N ARG A 181 24.80 8.61 13.79
CA ARG A 181 23.84 9.49 14.46
C ARG A 181 24.43 10.12 15.71
N VAL A 182 25.04 9.33 16.56
CA VAL A 182 25.68 9.82 17.80
C VAL A 182 26.72 10.89 17.45
N ARG A 183 27.59 10.61 16.47
CA ARG A 183 28.62 11.58 16.04
C ARG A 183 28.02 12.86 15.48
N LEU A 184 26.96 12.78 14.65
CA LEU A 184 26.31 13.98 14.11
C LEU A 184 25.62 14.81 15.21
N GLU A 185 25.01 14.16 16.20
CA GLU A 185 24.39 14.84 17.34
C GLU A 185 25.43 15.53 18.24
N GLU A 186 26.63 14.97 18.39
CA GLU A 186 27.76 15.62 19.06
C GLU A 186 28.23 16.85 18.29
N LEU A 187 28.45 16.69 16.98
CA LEU A 187 28.84 17.80 16.10
C LEU A 187 27.81 18.93 16.12
N ALA A 188 26.54 18.61 16.12
CA ALA A 188 25.47 19.60 16.19
C ALA A 188 25.42 20.34 17.52
N ARG A 189 25.83 19.69 18.62
CA ARG A 189 25.97 20.36 19.93
C ARG A 189 27.18 21.27 19.96
N SER A 190 28.35 20.82 19.47
CA SER A 190 29.57 21.61 19.43
C SER A 190 29.48 22.78 18.44
N ALA A 191 28.80 22.61 17.31
CA ALA A 191 28.61 23.65 16.29
C ALA A 191 27.81 24.89 16.77
N ARG A 192 27.17 24.80 17.94
CA ARG A 192 26.52 25.98 18.57
C ARG A 192 27.52 26.95 19.16
N THR A 193 28.65 26.46 19.65
CA THR A 193 29.69 27.25 20.34
C THR A 193 31.00 27.32 19.58
N GLN A 194 31.26 26.38 18.71
CA GLN A 194 32.50 26.28 17.94
C GLN A 194 32.21 26.25 16.45
N GLU A 195 33.17 26.68 15.63
CA GLU A 195 33.09 26.55 14.18
C GLU A 195 33.36 25.11 13.75
N LEU A 196 32.64 24.68 12.70
CA LEU A 196 32.88 23.37 12.08
C LEU A 196 34.26 23.35 11.43
N GLN A 197 34.95 22.21 11.55
CA GLN A 197 36.24 21.99 10.90
C GLN A 197 36.07 21.14 9.63
N ILE A 198 37.05 21.19 8.73
CA ILE A 198 37.04 20.45 7.46
C ILE A 198 36.87 18.93 7.71
N GLN A 199 37.49 18.42 8.75
CA GLN A 199 37.38 16.99 9.16
C GLN A 199 35.96 16.58 9.60
N ASP A 200 35.11 17.51 10.01
CA ASP A 200 33.73 17.25 10.42
C ASP A 200 32.81 17.05 9.20
N ARG A 201 33.21 17.55 8.02
CA ARG A 201 32.48 17.41 6.76
C ARG A 201 32.18 15.95 6.42
N ASP A 202 33.18 15.08 6.49
CA ASP A 202 33.01 13.66 6.18
C ASP A 202 32.08 12.94 7.14
N ALA A 203 32.09 13.31 8.42
CA ALA A 203 31.17 12.77 9.41
C ALA A 203 29.71 13.17 9.10
N ILE A 204 29.50 14.43 8.71
CA ILE A 204 28.18 14.93 8.29
C ILE A 204 27.69 14.19 7.04
N VAL A 205 28.53 14.12 5.99
CA VAL A 205 28.20 13.43 4.73
C VAL A 205 27.87 11.95 4.98
N THR A 206 28.69 11.28 5.81
CA THR A 206 28.50 9.87 6.13
C THR A 206 27.18 9.63 6.88
N ALA A 207 26.84 10.50 7.84
CA ALA A 207 25.59 10.40 8.59
C ALA A 207 24.35 10.66 7.69
N VAL A 208 24.39 11.72 6.88
CA VAL A 208 23.30 12.05 5.97
C VAL A 208 23.11 10.94 4.92
N ARG A 209 24.20 10.48 4.28
CA ARG A 209 24.15 9.36 3.32
C ARG A 209 23.63 8.06 3.95
N GLY A 210 24.00 7.82 5.21
CA GLY A 210 23.46 6.69 5.98
C GLY A 210 21.96 6.78 6.17
N ALA A 211 21.45 7.97 6.53
CA ALA A 211 20.03 8.22 6.72
C ALA A 211 19.23 8.13 5.40
N THR A 212 19.69 8.73 4.32
CA THR A 212 19.02 8.67 3.01
C THR A 212 18.98 7.24 2.48
N SER A 213 20.09 6.48 2.59
CA SER A 213 20.12 5.07 2.18
C SER A 213 19.24 4.17 3.04
N ALA A 214 19.06 4.45 4.34
CA ALA A 214 18.14 3.74 5.21
C ALA A 214 16.69 4.03 4.82
N GLY A 215 16.32 5.30 4.64
CA GLY A 215 14.99 5.69 4.18
C GLY A 215 14.62 5.08 2.82
N ARG A 216 15.57 5.02 1.88
CA ARG A 216 15.35 4.34 0.60
C ARG A 216 15.08 2.85 0.76
N ARG A 217 15.82 2.15 1.63
CA ARG A 217 15.57 0.71 1.90
C ARG A 217 14.15 0.48 2.43
N GLU A 218 13.64 1.37 3.28
CA GLU A 218 12.25 1.30 3.75
C GLU A 218 11.25 1.41 2.60
N VAL A 219 11.41 2.42 1.73
CA VAL A 219 10.54 2.62 0.54
C VAL A 219 10.63 1.42 -0.41
N THR A 220 11.82 0.89 -0.66
CA THR A 220 12.03 -0.28 -1.52
C THR A 220 11.37 -1.53 -0.93
N ARG A 221 11.43 -1.73 0.39
CA ARG A 221 10.75 -2.82 1.09
C ARG A 221 9.23 -2.75 0.91
N VAL A 222 8.62 -1.58 1.11
CA VAL A 222 7.18 -1.37 0.89
C VAL A 222 6.79 -1.66 -0.56
N ARG A 223 7.59 -1.18 -1.52
CA ARG A 223 7.35 -1.44 -2.95
C ARG A 223 7.46 -2.92 -3.29
N SER A 224 8.49 -3.60 -2.80
CA SER A 224 8.67 -5.04 -3.00
C SER A 224 7.48 -5.83 -2.45
N PHE A 225 7.05 -5.52 -1.24
CA PHE A 225 5.88 -6.15 -0.63
C PHE A 225 4.60 -5.91 -1.44
N ARG A 226 4.34 -4.67 -1.86
CA ARG A 226 3.22 -4.35 -2.75
C ARG A 226 3.25 -5.15 -4.06
N ASN A 227 4.43 -5.27 -4.67
CA ASN A 227 4.57 -6.03 -5.93
C ASN A 227 4.27 -7.52 -5.72
N VAL A 228 4.69 -8.11 -4.61
CA VAL A 228 4.34 -9.48 -4.24
C VAL A 228 2.82 -9.64 -4.10
N LEU A 229 2.14 -8.68 -3.47
CA LEU A 229 0.67 -8.69 -3.36
C LEU A 229 -0.01 -8.63 -4.73
N TYR A 230 0.47 -7.79 -5.65
CA TYR A 230 -0.09 -7.73 -7.01
C TYR A 230 0.13 -9.03 -7.79
N VAL A 231 1.32 -9.62 -7.70
CA VAL A 231 1.61 -10.92 -8.34
C VAL A 231 0.70 -12.00 -7.76
N ALA A 232 0.54 -12.06 -6.44
CA ALA A 232 -0.37 -13.00 -5.79
C ALA A 232 -1.82 -12.78 -6.23
N ALA A 233 -2.30 -11.54 -6.29
CA ALA A 233 -3.65 -11.22 -6.75
C ALA A 233 -3.88 -11.65 -8.21
N VAL A 234 -2.91 -11.40 -9.10
CA VAL A 234 -2.98 -11.83 -10.51
C VAL A 234 -2.97 -13.35 -10.63
N MET A 235 -2.12 -14.04 -9.87
CA MET A 235 -2.09 -15.52 -9.86
C MET A 235 -3.41 -16.12 -9.38
N LEU A 236 -3.98 -15.59 -8.29
CA LEU A 236 -5.28 -16.05 -7.78
C LEU A 236 -6.42 -15.73 -8.75
N ALA A 237 -6.39 -14.55 -9.39
CA ALA A 237 -7.37 -14.22 -10.44
C ALA A 237 -7.25 -15.17 -11.64
N ALA A 238 -6.03 -15.53 -12.04
CA ALA A 238 -5.81 -16.50 -13.12
C ALA A 238 -6.36 -17.89 -12.74
N VAL A 239 -6.19 -18.33 -11.49
CA VAL A 239 -6.76 -19.56 -10.98
C VAL A 239 -8.28 -19.50 -11.01
N ALA A 240 -8.91 -18.41 -10.54
CA ALA A 240 -10.36 -18.24 -10.58
C ALA A 240 -10.87 -18.30 -12.04
N VAL A 241 -10.26 -17.56 -12.95
CA VAL A 241 -10.64 -17.60 -14.38
C VAL A 241 -10.47 -19.02 -14.94
N LEU A 242 -9.42 -19.74 -14.59
CA LEU A 242 -9.21 -21.12 -15.02
C LEU A 242 -10.31 -22.03 -14.50
N MET A 243 -10.73 -21.91 -13.24
CA MET A 243 -11.83 -22.69 -12.64
C MET A 243 -13.16 -22.38 -13.32
N ALA A 244 -13.47 -21.11 -13.60
CA ALA A 244 -14.66 -20.72 -14.37
C ALA A 244 -14.64 -21.30 -15.80
N LEU A 245 -13.48 -21.33 -16.47
CA LEU A 245 -13.32 -21.90 -17.81
C LEU A 245 -13.47 -23.44 -17.78
N ILE A 246 -12.94 -24.12 -16.77
CA ILE A 246 -13.14 -25.58 -16.58
C ILE A 246 -14.64 -25.86 -16.40
N GLY A 247 -15.32 -25.14 -15.51
CA GLY A 247 -16.76 -25.29 -15.31
C GLY A 247 -17.58 -24.99 -16.55
N LYS A 248 -17.12 -24.08 -17.42
CA LYS A 248 -17.79 -23.79 -18.69
C LYS A 248 -17.56 -24.88 -19.73
N SER A 249 -16.35 -25.44 -19.82
CA SER A 249 -16.01 -26.48 -20.80
C SER A 249 -16.50 -27.87 -20.42
N ASP A 250 -16.45 -28.19 -19.14
CA ASP A 250 -16.96 -29.44 -18.57
C ASP A 250 -17.66 -29.16 -17.23
N PRO A 251 -18.99 -28.91 -17.25
CA PRO A 251 -19.78 -28.63 -16.05
C PRO A 251 -19.75 -29.78 -15.04
N ASN A 252 -19.44 -30.98 -15.49
CA ASN A 252 -19.44 -32.20 -14.66
C ASN A 252 -18.08 -32.46 -13.98
N ALA A 253 -17.01 -31.77 -14.40
CA ALA A 253 -15.67 -31.95 -13.80
C ALA A 253 -15.66 -31.67 -12.30
N LEU A 254 -16.37 -30.61 -11.87
CA LEU A 254 -16.50 -30.20 -10.46
C LEU A 254 -17.94 -29.74 -10.18
N PRO A 255 -18.93 -30.64 -10.15
CA PRO A 255 -20.31 -30.23 -9.98
C PRO A 255 -20.54 -29.66 -8.56
N ILE A 256 -21.08 -28.43 -8.50
CA ILE A 256 -21.42 -27.72 -7.25
C ILE A 256 -22.92 -27.91 -6.97
N CYS A 257 -23.40 -29.15 -7.11
CA CYS A 257 -24.79 -29.48 -6.88
C CYS A 257 -24.92 -30.30 -5.61
N PHE A 258 -26.04 -30.17 -4.93
CA PHE A 258 -26.40 -30.88 -3.72
C PHE A 258 -27.62 -31.75 -4.01
N ALA A 259 -27.72 -32.91 -3.39
CA ALA A 259 -28.80 -33.82 -3.54
C ALA A 259 -29.53 -34.03 -2.19
N PRO A 260 -30.40 -33.07 -1.78
CA PRO A 260 -31.32 -33.36 -0.70
C PRO A 260 -32.33 -34.44 -1.15
N ASP A 261 -32.94 -35.15 -0.22
CA ASP A 261 -33.65 -36.40 -0.38
C ASP A 261 -34.60 -36.54 -1.61
N THR A 262 -35.13 -35.45 -2.14
CA THR A 262 -36.17 -35.46 -3.19
C THR A 262 -35.81 -34.73 -4.47
N LYS A 263 -34.69 -34.00 -4.54
CA LYS A 263 -34.31 -33.22 -5.71
C LYS A 263 -32.81 -33.00 -5.77
N ILE A 264 -32.32 -32.64 -6.94
CA ILE A 264 -30.96 -32.10 -7.15
C ILE A 264 -31.05 -30.61 -7.28
N VAL A 265 -30.21 -29.93 -6.51
CA VAL A 265 -30.15 -28.47 -6.43
C VAL A 265 -28.74 -28.01 -6.87
N CYS A 266 -28.68 -27.26 -7.95
CA CYS A 266 -27.49 -26.58 -8.44
C CYS A 266 -27.65 -25.07 -8.28
N PRO A 267 -26.58 -24.24 -8.40
CA PRO A 267 -26.68 -22.79 -8.24
C PRO A 267 -27.69 -22.11 -9.15
N THR A 268 -27.91 -22.62 -10.36
CA THR A 268 -28.79 -22.03 -11.37
C THR A 268 -30.06 -22.84 -11.66
N ALA A 269 -30.14 -24.10 -11.23
CA ALA A 269 -31.25 -24.99 -11.56
C ALA A 269 -31.58 -25.96 -10.44
N GLU A 270 -32.85 -26.38 -10.40
CA GLU A 270 -33.35 -27.43 -9.50
C GLU A 270 -34.13 -28.48 -10.30
N ASN A 271 -33.86 -29.77 -10.08
CA ASN A 271 -34.58 -30.84 -10.72
C ASN A 271 -35.06 -31.89 -9.66
N PRO A 272 -36.34 -32.27 -9.70
CA PRO A 272 -36.83 -33.33 -8.80
C PRO A 272 -36.20 -34.67 -9.19
N LEU A 273 -35.82 -35.45 -8.18
CA LEU A 273 -35.43 -36.84 -8.38
C LEU A 273 -36.66 -37.68 -8.77
N PRO A 274 -36.53 -38.60 -9.74
CA PRO A 274 -37.63 -39.53 -10.04
C PRO A 274 -37.98 -40.31 -8.80
N PRO A 275 -39.28 -40.57 -8.54
CA PRO A 275 -39.70 -41.35 -7.39
C PRO A 275 -39.03 -42.73 -7.37
N THR A 276 -38.45 -43.10 -6.25
CA THR A 276 -37.81 -44.42 -6.05
C THR A 276 -38.82 -45.50 -6.35
N PRO A 277 -38.53 -46.48 -7.25
CA PRO A 277 -39.46 -47.55 -7.56
C PRO A 277 -39.58 -48.54 -6.37
N GLY A 278 -40.36 -48.17 -5.39
CA GLY A 278 -40.55 -48.97 -4.16
C GLY A 278 -41.85 -48.70 -3.41
N ALA A 279 -42.54 -47.59 -3.73
CA ALA A 279 -43.72 -47.15 -2.97
C ALA A 279 -45.07 -47.28 -3.71
N SER A 280 -45.12 -47.82 -4.93
CA SER A 280 -46.39 -48.05 -5.61
C SER A 280 -46.46 -49.45 -6.12
N ALA A 281 -47.54 -50.17 -5.72
CA ALA A 281 -47.82 -51.50 -6.01
C ALA A 281 -47.51 -51.91 -7.47
N ALA A 282 -46.59 -52.86 -7.61
CA ALA A 282 -46.28 -53.51 -8.86
C ALA A 282 -47.53 -54.22 -9.37
N SER A 283 -48.13 -53.80 -10.47
CA SER A 283 -48.98 -54.64 -11.32
C SER A 283 -48.12 -55.71 -11.96
N PRO A 284 -48.44 -57.01 -11.78
CA PRO A 284 -47.63 -58.04 -12.36
C PRO A 284 -47.93 -58.14 -13.87
N GLY A 285 -46.98 -57.71 -14.71
CA GLY A 285 -47.10 -58.03 -16.13
C GLY A 285 -46.39 -57.07 -17.15
N GLN A 286 -45.76 -56.05 -16.74
CA GLN A 286 -44.91 -55.24 -17.70
C GLN A 286 -43.51 -55.10 -17.15
N PRO A 287 -42.46 -55.43 -17.95
CA PRO A 287 -41.12 -55.02 -17.61
C PRO A 287 -41.06 -53.52 -17.83
N SER A 288 -41.34 -52.73 -16.81
CA SER A 288 -41.00 -51.32 -16.76
C SER A 288 -39.48 -51.20 -16.75
N ALA A 289 -38.93 -51.09 -17.95
CA ALA A 289 -37.67 -50.40 -18.17
C ALA A 289 -37.86 -48.89 -17.93
N ALA A 290 -38.44 -48.51 -16.80
CA ALA A 290 -38.22 -47.23 -16.19
C ALA A 290 -36.76 -47.28 -15.73
N ALA A 291 -35.84 -46.97 -16.65
CA ALA A 291 -34.44 -46.81 -16.38
C ALA A 291 -34.35 -45.98 -15.07
N GLN A 292 -33.83 -46.62 -14.02
CA GLN A 292 -33.45 -45.97 -12.79
C GLN A 292 -32.40 -44.96 -13.22
N ARG A 293 -32.84 -43.69 -13.50
CA ARG A 293 -31.89 -42.61 -13.80
C ARG A 293 -31.01 -42.52 -12.58
N ASP A 294 -29.75 -42.83 -12.79
CA ASP A 294 -28.75 -42.71 -11.76
C ASP A 294 -28.72 -41.23 -11.30
N ILE A 295 -28.48 -40.99 -10.00
CA ILE A 295 -28.34 -39.64 -9.43
C ILE A 295 -27.34 -38.85 -10.23
N ASP A 296 -26.31 -39.51 -10.74
CA ASP A 296 -25.28 -38.92 -11.57
C ASP A 296 -25.80 -38.40 -12.89
N ASP A 297 -26.76 -39.11 -13.55
CA ASP A 297 -27.35 -38.65 -14.80
C ASP A 297 -28.24 -37.41 -14.60
N VAL A 298 -29.04 -37.38 -13.52
CA VAL A 298 -29.86 -36.21 -13.19
C VAL A 298 -28.96 -35.01 -12.80
N THR A 299 -27.86 -35.28 -12.11
CA THR A 299 -26.87 -34.20 -11.79
C THR A 299 -26.29 -33.61 -13.06
N ARG A 300 -25.90 -34.46 -14.04
CA ARG A 300 -25.36 -34.00 -15.33
C ARG A 300 -26.38 -33.15 -16.11
N ASP A 301 -27.63 -33.56 -16.10
CA ASP A 301 -28.70 -32.82 -16.80
C ASP A 301 -29.04 -31.49 -16.12
N THR A 302 -28.75 -31.35 -14.80
CA THR A 302 -29.07 -30.15 -14.02
C THR A 302 -27.93 -29.14 -13.97
N THR A 303 -26.70 -29.65 -14.14
CA THR A 303 -25.50 -28.79 -14.01
C THR A 303 -25.40 -27.83 -15.20
N SER A 304 -25.22 -26.52 -14.91
CA SER A 304 -25.07 -25.48 -15.91
C SER A 304 -23.59 -25.08 -16.11
N PRO A 305 -23.16 -24.77 -17.34
CA PRO A 305 -21.84 -24.21 -17.62
C PRO A 305 -21.55 -22.90 -16.86
N TRP A 306 -22.57 -22.24 -16.33
CA TRP A 306 -22.46 -20.97 -15.63
C TRP A 306 -22.41 -21.09 -14.11
N ASP A 307 -22.65 -22.29 -13.54
CA ASP A 307 -22.74 -22.49 -12.10
C ASP A 307 -21.49 -22.04 -11.36
N MET A 308 -20.29 -22.44 -11.83
CA MET A 308 -19.03 -22.02 -11.23
C MET A 308 -18.82 -20.52 -11.32
N PHE A 309 -19.07 -19.95 -12.51
CA PHE A 309 -18.90 -18.51 -12.73
C PHE A 309 -19.82 -17.69 -11.83
N ILE A 310 -21.07 -18.11 -11.63
CA ILE A 310 -22.02 -17.41 -10.75
C ILE A 310 -21.57 -17.46 -9.31
N VAL A 311 -21.12 -18.62 -8.82
CA VAL A 311 -20.59 -18.76 -7.46
C VAL A 311 -19.37 -17.87 -7.24
N GLU A 312 -18.42 -17.88 -8.19
CA GLU A 312 -17.24 -17.03 -8.12
C GLU A 312 -17.58 -15.53 -8.18
N LEU A 313 -18.53 -15.14 -9.04
CA LEU A 313 -19.00 -13.77 -9.15
C LEU A 313 -19.64 -13.29 -7.84
N VAL A 314 -20.48 -14.11 -7.24
CA VAL A 314 -21.13 -13.81 -5.95
C VAL A 314 -20.08 -13.69 -4.84
N GLY A 315 -19.11 -14.60 -4.79
CA GLY A 315 -18.00 -14.54 -3.83
C GLY A 315 -17.14 -13.29 -4.02
N LEU A 316 -16.87 -12.89 -5.26
CA LEU A 316 -16.14 -11.66 -5.60
C LEU A 316 -16.91 -10.41 -5.16
N ILE A 317 -18.23 -10.36 -5.38
CA ILE A 317 -19.09 -9.25 -4.93
C ILE A 317 -19.06 -9.15 -3.39
N ALA A 318 -19.21 -10.28 -2.68
CA ALA A 318 -19.15 -10.32 -1.23
C ALA A 318 -17.79 -9.80 -0.70
N ALA A 319 -16.71 -10.26 -1.32
CA ALA A 319 -15.35 -9.79 -0.98
C ALA A 319 -15.14 -8.29 -1.29
N SER A 320 -15.73 -7.78 -2.37
CA SER A 320 -15.63 -6.35 -2.73
C SER A 320 -16.31 -5.46 -1.69
N VAL A 321 -17.49 -5.85 -1.20
CA VAL A 321 -18.18 -5.14 -0.10
C VAL A 321 -17.33 -5.16 1.17
N ALA A 322 -16.75 -6.31 1.49
CA ALA A 322 -15.86 -6.48 2.62
C ALA A 322 -14.59 -5.60 2.50
N ALA A 323 -13.97 -5.55 1.32
CA ALA A 323 -12.82 -4.70 1.04
C ALA A 323 -13.16 -3.21 1.14
N ALA A 324 -14.31 -2.79 0.61
CA ALA A 324 -14.80 -1.41 0.71
C ALA A 324 -15.04 -0.98 2.16
N ALA A 325 -15.62 -1.87 2.98
CA ALA A 325 -15.82 -1.63 4.41
C ALA A 325 -14.49 -1.48 5.17
N ALA A 326 -13.47 -2.29 4.81
CA ALA A 326 -12.14 -2.20 5.39
C ALA A 326 -11.43 -0.88 5.00
N LEU A 327 -11.54 -0.45 3.73
CA LEU A 327 -10.96 0.81 3.26
C LEU A 327 -11.55 2.04 3.95
N ARG A 328 -12.84 2.01 4.31
CA ARG A 328 -13.51 3.13 5.02
C ARG A 328 -12.86 3.44 6.37
N ASN A 329 -12.25 2.45 7.02
CA ASN A 329 -11.61 2.61 8.32
C ASN A 329 -10.18 3.15 8.25
N ILE A 330 -9.60 3.28 7.04
CA ILE A 330 -8.26 3.84 6.85
C ILE A 330 -8.38 5.37 6.99
N ARG A 331 -8.01 5.87 8.17
CA ARG A 331 -7.87 7.32 8.41
C ARG A 331 -6.63 7.79 7.65
N GLY A 332 -6.70 9.03 7.11
CA GLY A 332 -5.61 9.64 6.32
C GLY A 332 -4.28 9.58 7.05
N THR A 333 -3.45 8.63 6.64
CA THR A 333 -2.07 8.49 7.09
C THR A 333 -1.17 9.06 6.01
N SER A 334 0.00 9.54 6.38
CA SER A 334 1.04 9.99 5.44
C SER A 334 1.64 8.84 4.61
N THR A 335 1.15 7.61 4.81
CA THR A 335 1.58 6.42 4.07
C THR A 335 0.98 6.38 2.66
N PRO A 336 1.76 5.94 1.65
CA PRO A 336 1.26 5.84 0.28
C PRO A 336 0.04 4.92 0.20
N TYR A 337 -1.06 5.37 -0.38
CA TYR A 337 -2.29 4.60 -0.59
C TYR A 337 -2.11 3.32 -1.42
N SER A 338 -0.94 3.12 -2.04
CA SER A 338 -0.66 1.99 -2.93
C SER A 338 -0.71 0.62 -2.24
N LEU A 339 -0.39 0.53 -0.94
CA LEU A 339 -0.42 -0.73 -0.20
C LEU A 339 -1.83 -1.14 0.21
N PRO A 340 -2.67 -0.26 0.81
CA PRO A 340 -4.08 -0.57 1.05
C PRO A 340 -4.85 -1.00 -0.21
N VAL A 341 -4.58 -0.35 -1.35
CA VAL A 341 -5.19 -0.74 -2.64
C VAL A 341 -4.74 -2.13 -3.09
N ALA A 342 -3.45 -2.47 -2.94
CA ALA A 342 -2.96 -3.80 -3.28
C ALA A 342 -3.60 -4.90 -2.41
N LEU A 343 -3.78 -4.64 -1.11
CA LEU A 343 -4.48 -5.55 -0.19
C LEU A 343 -5.96 -5.70 -0.55
N ALA A 344 -6.65 -4.62 -0.91
CA ALA A 344 -8.03 -4.67 -1.36
C ALA A 344 -8.17 -5.49 -2.65
N LEU A 345 -7.26 -5.28 -3.63
CA LEU A 345 -7.23 -6.04 -4.88
C LEU A 345 -6.99 -7.54 -4.67
N LEU A 346 -6.13 -7.91 -3.71
CA LEU A 346 -5.89 -9.30 -3.36
C LEU A 346 -7.17 -9.99 -2.84
N LYS A 347 -8.02 -9.24 -2.10
CA LYS A 347 -9.25 -9.77 -1.50
C LYS A 347 -10.31 -10.18 -2.52
N LEU A 348 -10.29 -9.61 -3.72
CA LEU A 348 -11.28 -9.92 -4.74
C LEU A 348 -11.18 -11.37 -5.26
N PRO A 349 -10.05 -11.81 -5.83
CA PRO A 349 -9.93 -13.18 -6.32
C PRO A 349 -9.93 -14.21 -5.19
N THR A 350 -9.43 -13.86 -3.99
CA THR A 350 -9.53 -14.76 -2.83
C THR A 350 -10.97 -15.00 -2.45
N GLY A 351 -11.86 -14.00 -2.51
CA GLY A 351 -13.29 -14.16 -2.21
C GLY A 351 -14.01 -15.06 -3.21
N ALA A 352 -13.70 -14.94 -4.50
CA ALA A 352 -14.23 -15.83 -5.53
C ALA A 352 -13.84 -17.29 -5.26
N LEU A 353 -12.54 -17.53 -5.04
CA LEU A 353 -12.02 -18.88 -4.78
C LEU A 353 -12.51 -19.47 -3.44
N THR A 354 -12.63 -18.65 -2.38
CA THR A 354 -13.11 -19.14 -1.09
C THR A 354 -14.60 -19.49 -1.12
N ALA A 355 -15.41 -18.79 -1.93
CA ALA A 355 -16.81 -19.16 -2.15
C ALA A 355 -16.92 -20.54 -2.81
N LEU A 356 -16.16 -20.77 -3.88
CA LEU A 356 -16.10 -22.04 -4.59
C LEU A 356 -15.60 -23.15 -3.67
N LEU A 357 -14.46 -22.97 -3.02
CA LEU A 357 -13.84 -23.95 -2.13
C LEU A 357 -14.74 -24.26 -0.93
N GLY A 358 -15.40 -23.26 -0.36
CA GLY A 358 -16.35 -23.45 0.74
C GLY A 358 -17.53 -24.36 0.36
N LEU A 359 -18.12 -24.13 -0.81
CA LEU A 359 -19.20 -25.00 -1.32
C LEU A 359 -18.71 -26.42 -1.64
N LEU A 360 -17.50 -26.57 -2.19
CA LEU A 360 -16.90 -27.90 -2.42
C LEU A 360 -16.63 -28.65 -1.10
N LEU A 361 -16.18 -27.97 -0.07
CA LEU A 361 -16.01 -28.55 1.27
C LEU A 361 -17.35 -28.98 1.89
N MET A 362 -18.40 -28.17 1.71
CA MET A 362 -19.75 -28.55 2.17
C MET A 362 -20.27 -29.80 1.43
N ARG A 363 -20.08 -29.83 0.11
CA ARG A 363 -20.45 -31.03 -0.68
C ARG A 363 -19.69 -32.29 -0.25
N GLY A 364 -18.41 -32.12 0.10
CA GLY A 364 -17.58 -33.23 0.62
C GLY A 364 -17.93 -33.70 2.02
N ASN A 365 -19.02 -33.24 2.63
CA ASN A 365 -19.47 -33.59 3.99
C ASN A 365 -18.42 -33.32 5.09
N PHE A 366 -17.48 -32.39 4.84
CA PHE A 366 -16.49 -32.01 5.86
C PHE A 366 -17.12 -31.35 7.09
N VAL A 367 -18.31 -30.77 6.94
CA VAL A 367 -19.05 -30.15 8.05
C VAL A 367 -20.35 -30.93 8.29
N PRO A 368 -20.42 -31.75 9.35
CA PRO A 368 -21.63 -32.52 9.64
C PRO A 368 -22.85 -31.59 9.82
N GLY A 369 -23.99 -31.92 9.19
CA GLY A 369 -25.24 -31.16 9.29
C GLY A 369 -25.38 -29.96 8.36
N LEU A 370 -24.39 -29.62 7.54
CA LEU A 370 -24.44 -28.55 6.55
C LEU A 370 -24.44 -29.04 5.10
N SER A 371 -24.56 -30.33 4.89
CA SER A 371 -24.45 -30.97 3.56
C SER A 371 -25.75 -30.99 2.74
N ALA A 372 -26.91 -30.70 3.36
CA ALA A 372 -28.21 -30.66 2.69
C ALA A 372 -28.62 -29.19 2.42
N LEU A 373 -28.30 -28.67 1.23
CA LEU A 373 -28.81 -27.40 0.76
C LEU A 373 -30.05 -27.64 -0.09
N ASP A 374 -31.19 -27.14 0.36
CA ASP A 374 -32.52 -27.45 -0.19
C ASP A 374 -32.96 -26.52 -1.32
N SER A 375 -32.18 -25.43 -1.59
CA SER A 375 -32.52 -24.50 -2.66
C SER A 375 -31.27 -23.80 -3.26
N SER A 376 -31.38 -23.38 -4.53
CA SER A 376 -30.37 -22.60 -5.21
C SER A 376 -30.05 -21.28 -4.46
N ALA A 377 -31.06 -20.69 -3.81
CA ALA A 377 -30.89 -19.48 -3.00
C ALA A 377 -29.98 -19.75 -1.78
N GLN A 378 -30.04 -20.94 -1.15
CA GLN A 378 -29.15 -21.30 -0.04
C GLN A 378 -27.71 -21.46 -0.53
N ILE A 379 -27.49 -22.06 -1.70
CA ILE A 379 -26.15 -22.19 -2.29
C ILE A 379 -25.55 -20.80 -2.50
N ILE A 380 -26.30 -19.87 -3.07
CA ILE A 380 -25.85 -18.48 -3.28
C ILE A 380 -25.61 -17.75 -1.95
N ALA A 381 -26.49 -17.94 -0.96
CA ALA A 381 -26.30 -17.37 0.37
C ALA A 381 -25.00 -17.85 1.03
N TRP A 382 -24.69 -19.14 0.93
CA TRP A 382 -23.42 -19.68 1.43
C TRP A 382 -22.22 -19.18 0.62
N ALA A 383 -22.33 -19.02 -0.69
CA ALA A 383 -21.30 -18.40 -1.50
C ALA A 383 -20.98 -16.97 -1.03
N ILE A 384 -22.00 -16.17 -0.63
CA ILE A 384 -21.81 -14.86 -0.02
C ILE A 384 -21.08 -14.98 1.32
N VAL A 385 -21.49 -15.90 2.18
CA VAL A 385 -20.87 -16.11 3.50
C VAL A 385 -19.40 -16.48 3.35
N PHE A 386 -19.07 -17.45 2.49
CA PHE A 386 -17.68 -17.85 2.27
C PHE A 386 -16.85 -16.76 1.58
N GLY A 387 -17.43 -16.06 0.59
CA GLY A 387 -16.78 -14.93 -0.04
C GLY A 387 -16.48 -13.79 0.94
N TYR A 388 -17.36 -13.54 1.90
CA TYR A 388 -17.12 -12.57 2.97
C TYR A 388 -16.13 -13.10 4.02
N ALA A 389 -16.20 -14.38 4.37
CA ALA A 389 -15.36 -15.03 5.38
C ALA A 389 -13.88 -15.10 4.97
N GLN A 390 -13.54 -14.88 3.70
CA GLN A 390 -12.15 -14.76 3.23
C GLN A 390 -11.32 -13.76 4.04
N GLN A 391 -11.98 -12.78 4.69
CA GLN A 391 -11.29 -11.82 5.58
C GLN A 391 -10.55 -12.50 6.73
N LEU A 392 -11.05 -13.64 7.22
CA LEU A 392 -10.37 -14.41 8.25
C LEU A 392 -9.04 -14.98 7.74
N LEU A 393 -9.02 -15.46 6.49
CA LEU A 393 -7.83 -16.01 5.85
C LEU A 393 -6.81 -14.91 5.51
N THR A 394 -7.28 -13.74 5.07
CA THR A 394 -6.40 -12.62 4.70
C THR A 394 -5.94 -11.80 5.90
N ARG A 395 -6.48 -12.01 7.10
CA ARG A 395 -6.12 -11.27 8.32
C ARG A 395 -4.63 -11.39 8.66
N LEU A 396 -4.03 -12.56 8.42
CA LEU A 396 -2.60 -12.75 8.61
C LEU A 396 -1.77 -11.86 7.65
N VAL A 397 -2.21 -11.74 6.40
CA VAL A 397 -1.55 -10.87 5.41
C VAL A 397 -1.72 -9.40 5.78
N ASP A 398 -2.91 -9.02 6.26
CA ASP A 398 -3.18 -7.66 6.74
C ASP A 398 -2.27 -7.32 7.95
N GLN A 399 -2.08 -8.25 8.90
CA GLN A 399 -1.17 -8.06 10.03
C GLN A 399 0.28 -7.87 9.59
N GLN A 400 0.78 -8.68 8.66
CA GLN A 400 2.12 -8.50 8.10
C GLN A 400 2.27 -7.16 7.38
N ALA A 401 1.24 -6.72 6.67
CA ALA A 401 1.23 -5.41 6.02
C ALA A 401 1.30 -4.27 7.04
N HIS A 402 0.57 -4.36 8.16
CA HIS A 402 0.65 -3.39 9.25
C HIS A 402 2.04 -3.34 9.87
N THR A 403 2.67 -4.47 10.13
CA THR A 403 4.04 -4.53 10.66
C THR A 403 5.03 -3.83 9.72
N VAL A 404 4.92 -4.08 8.40
CA VAL A 404 5.77 -3.40 7.41
C VAL A 404 5.52 -1.89 7.38
N LEU A 405 4.27 -1.44 7.54
CA LEU A 405 3.91 -0.02 7.59
C LEU A 405 4.39 0.64 8.89
N GLU A 406 4.29 -0.04 10.02
CA GLU A 406 4.75 0.44 11.32
C GLU A 406 6.27 0.55 11.37
N ASP A 407 7.00 -0.41 10.80
CA ASP A 407 8.46 -0.35 10.66
C ASP A 407 8.90 0.87 9.82
N VAL A 408 8.13 1.24 8.80
CA VAL A 408 8.39 2.40 7.93
C VAL A 408 7.98 3.72 8.61
N GLY A 409 6.91 3.71 9.41
CA GLY A 409 6.40 4.89 10.14
C GLY A 409 6.99 5.08 11.54
N GLY A 410 7.53 4.02 12.13
CA GLY A 410 7.81 3.89 13.57
C GLY A 410 9.25 4.11 14.00
N GLY A 411 10.13 4.62 13.14
CA GLY A 411 11.49 5.03 13.57
C GLY A 411 11.53 6.09 14.68
N GLN A 412 10.38 6.67 15.02
CA GLN A 412 10.27 7.74 16.03
C GLN A 412 10.00 7.25 17.48
N ASN A 413 9.55 6.01 17.69
CA ASN A 413 9.05 5.58 19.00
C ASN A 413 9.71 4.32 19.61
N ARG A 414 10.87 3.86 19.12
CA ARG A 414 11.65 2.93 19.91
C ARG A 414 12.36 3.69 21.02
N ALA A 415 11.62 3.96 22.11
CA ALA A 415 12.23 4.20 23.40
C ALA A 415 13.08 2.96 23.77
N PRO A 416 14.30 3.12 24.33
CA PRO A 416 15.11 1.98 24.74
C PRO A 416 14.31 1.20 25.80
N ALA A 417 13.90 -0.03 25.46
CA ALA A 417 13.44 -1.00 26.43
C ALA A 417 14.64 -1.41 27.25
N GLY A 418 14.83 -0.78 28.42
CA GLY A 418 15.89 -1.15 29.34
C GLY A 418 16.44 0.03 30.13
N ALA A 419 15.63 0.61 31.02
CA ALA A 419 16.10 1.28 32.22
C ALA A 419 15.01 1.06 33.28
N ALA A 420 15.06 -0.08 33.90
CA ALA A 420 14.47 -0.36 35.19
C ALA A 420 15.50 -1.18 36.00
#